data_799c6f92e0a69f210d39f97c6167a8a5
#
_entry.id   799c6f92e0a69f210d39f97c6167a8a5
#
_cell.length_a   1.000
_cell.length_b   1.000
_cell.length_c   1.000
_cell.angle_alpha   90.00
_cell.angle_beta   90.00
_cell.angle_gamma   90.00
#
_symmetry.space_group_name_H-M   'P 1'
#
loop_
_entity.id
_entity.type
_entity.pdbx_description
1 polymer ?
#
loop_
_entity_poly.entity_id
_entity_poly.type
_entity_poly.pdbx_seq_one_letter_code
_entity_poly.pdbx_strand_id
1 'polypeptide(L)'
;MIHKPYEGISPEIKDTLESLISPEDFYHNNHKRRMARTLQVLLDQNPKGSILEIGTSHLIPLALERLLPELEVFVTDFDLDKETIGDITISLNGFSKVVHCARVNIENDPLPFSDGSFDYILCSEVLEHMEVDPMYMLAELNRVTKQSGTMLLTTPNAASTWSITKILRGIEPYFYMQYRHDRSPYRHNYEYSIHSAMQVIKAAGFDGTIWTEDCFEEPNYTDIHKLQAIGYQLNHLGDNIFTIAHKKSGVIDRYPKVIYAD
;
A
#
# COMPACT_ATOMS: atom_id res chain seq x y z
N MET A 1 -5.01 -22.78 -0.25
CA MET A 1 -6.29 -22.50 0.44
C MET A 1 -6.87 -21.27 -0.25
N ILE A 2 -8.10 -21.33 -0.71
CA ILE A 2 -8.81 -20.18 -1.27
C ILE A 2 -9.28 -19.36 -0.09
N HIS A 3 -8.62 -18.22 0.20
CA HIS A 3 -9.09 -17.31 1.23
C HIS A 3 -10.39 -16.66 0.77
N LYS A 4 -11.48 -16.89 1.52
CA LYS A 4 -12.73 -16.18 1.27
C LYS A 4 -12.53 -14.69 1.58
N PRO A 5 -13.07 -13.79 0.75
CA PRO A 5 -13.02 -12.35 1.01
C PRO A 5 -13.62 -12.06 2.40
N TYR A 6 -12.94 -11.28 3.23
CA TYR A 6 -13.27 -11.04 4.64
C TYR A 6 -13.05 -12.20 5.62
N GLU A 7 -12.48 -13.34 5.20
CA GLU A 7 -12.03 -14.34 6.16
C GLU A 7 -10.89 -13.76 7.01
N GLY A 8 -11.01 -13.86 8.34
CA GLY A 8 -10.03 -13.28 9.26
C GLY A 8 -10.11 -11.76 9.46
N ILE A 9 -11.11 -11.06 8.91
CA ILE A 9 -11.37 -9.65 9.25
C ILE A 9 -12.30 -9.56 10.45
N SER A 10 -11.89 -8.79 11.45
CA SER A 10 -12.67 -8.62 12.69
C SER A 10 -14.02 -7.95 12.44
N PRO A 11 -15.05 -8.24 13.24
CA PRO A 11 -16.33 -7.55 13.16
C PRO A 11 -16.19 -6.03 13.32
N GLU A 12 -15.33 -5.58 14.23
CA GLU A 12 -15.09 -4.16 14.50
C GLU A 12 -14.61 -3.39 13.28
N ILE A 13 -13.71 -3.98 12.46
CA ILE A 13 -13.28 -3.38 11.19
C ILE A 13 -14.44 -3.31 10.20
N LYS A 14 -15.22 -4.38 10.08
CA LYS A 14 -16.37 -4.43 9.17
C LYS A 14 -17.38 -3.34 9.51
N ASP A 15 -17.80 -3.27 10.77
CA ASP A 15 -18.77 -2.28 11.28
C ASP A 15 -18.23 -0.86 11.10
N THR A 16 -16.94 -0.64 11.36
CA THR A 16 -16.29 0.66 11.15
C THR A 16 -16.35 1.08 9.69
N LEU A 17 -15.95 0.21 8.76
CA LEU A 17 -15.98 0.51 7.33
C LEU A 17 -17.40 0.70 6.80
N GLU A 18 -18.37 -0.09 7.27
CA GLU A 18 -19.79 0.08 6.89
C GLU A 18 -20.36 1.41 7.34
N SER A 19 -19.92 1.93 8.47
CA SER A 19 -20.34 3.24 8.95
C SER A 19 -19.68 4.41 8.21
N LEU A 20 -18.43 4.24 7.74
CA LEU A 20 -17.65 5.29 7.09
C LEU A 20 -17.88 5.36 5.58
N ILE A 21 -18.23 4.26 4.92
CA ILE A 21 -18.38 4.19 3.46
C ILE A 21 -19.87 4.29 3.12
N SER A 22 -20.27 5.34 2.40
CA SER A 22 -21.63 5.43 1.89
C SER A 22 -21.86 4.47 0.71
N PRO A 23 -23.11 4.03 0.46
CA PRO A 23 -23.41 3.18 -0.69
C PRO A 23 -23.06 3.81 -2.05
N GLU A 24 -23.04 5.14 -2.14
CA GLU A 24 -22.75 5.91 -3.34
C GLU A 24 -21.24 6.11 -3.55
N ASP A 25 -20.42 5.77 -2.56
CA ASP A 25 -18.96 5.91 -2.65
C ASP A 25 -18.36 4.76 -3.45
N PHE A 26 -18.32 4.93 -4.76
CA PHE A 26 -17.84 3.92 -5.70
C PHE A 26 -16.38 3.51 -5.42
N TYR A 27 -15.51 4.48 -5.12
CA TYR A 27 -14.09 4.20 -4.91
C TYR A 27 -13.88 3.30 -3.68
N HIS A 28 -14.36 3.72 -2.51
CA HIS A 28 -14.15 2.95 -1.29
C HIS A 28 -14.89 1.61 -1.30
N ASN A 29 -16.09 1.54 -1.91
CA ASN A 29 -16.80 0.27 -2.05
C ASN A 29 -16.03 -0.74 -2.89
N ASN A 30 -15.38 -0.32 -3.99
CA ASN A 30 -14.55 -1.21 -4.81
C ASN A 30 -13.27 -1.66 -4.09
N HIS A 31 -12.71 -0.82 -3.22
CA HIS A 31 -11.45 -1.11 -2.50
C HIS A 31 -11.67 -1.57 -1.05
N LYS A 32 -12.92 -1.72 -0.62
CA LYS A 32 -13.29 -2.03 0.78
C LYS A 32 -12.58 -3.28 1.32
N ARG A 33 -12.47 -4.34 0.53
CA ARG A 33 -11.82 -5.60 0.93
C ARG A 33 -10.33 -5.40 1.22
N ARG A 34 -9.62 -4.73 0.33
CA ARG A 34 -8.20 -4.41 0.49
C ARG A 34 -7.99 -3.53 1.73
N MET A 35 -8.78 -2.47 1.88
CA MET A 35 -8.69 -1.56 3.03
C MET A 35 -9.00 -2.27 4.35
N ALA A 36 -10.01 -3.14 4.37
CA ALA A 36 -10.31 -3.98 5.54
C ALA A 36 -9.12 -4.90 5.91
N ARG A 37 -8.48 -5.50 4.89
CA ARG A 37 -7.32 -6.34 5.12
C ARG A 37 -6.10 -5.55 5.58
N THR A 38 -5.86 -4.39 5.00
CA THR A 38 -4.79 -3.47 5.44
C THR A 38 -4.98 -3.08 6.91
N LEU A 39 -6.20 -2.71 7.32
CA LEU A 39 -6.50 -2.42 8.71
C LEU A 39 -6.29 -3.64 9.62
N GLN A 40 -6.76 -4.83 9.21
CA GLN A 40 -6.58 -6.04 10.01
C GLN A 40 -5.09 -6.36 10.22
N VAL A 41 -4.31 -6.34 9.14
CA VAL A 41 -2.86 -6.58 9.21
C VAL A 41 -2.17 -5.57 10.12
N LEU A 42 -2.59 -4.31 10.08
CA LEU A 42 -2.06 -3.28 10.97
C LEU A 42 -2.47 -3.53 12.43
N LEU A 43 -3.75 -3.82 12.69
CA LEU A 43 -4.24 -4.09 14.05
C LEU A 43 -3.56 -5.32 14.68
N ASP A 44 -3.27 -6.35 13.89
CA ASP A 44 -2.57 -7.56 14.35
C ASP A 44 -1.14 -7.24 14.85
N GLN A 45 -0.55 -6.10 14.45
CA GLN A 45 0.72 -5.60 14.98
C GLN A 45 0.57 -4.91 16.35
N ASN A 46 -0.67 -4.71 16.84
CA ASN A 46 -0.96 -3.95 18.06
C ASN A 46 -0.24 -2.59 18.12
N PRO A 47 -0.46 -1.72 17.11
CA PRO A 47 0.32 -0.50 16.94
C PRO A 47 0.09 0.49 18.07
N LYS A 48 1.17 1.16 18.48
CA LYS A 48 1.18 2.22 19.52
C LYS A 48 2.13 3.33 19.09
N GLY A 49 1.90 4.52 19.64
CA GLY A 49 2.71 5.69 19.33
C GLY A 49 2.24 6.41 18.08
N SER A 50 3.09 6.58 17.09
CA SER A 50 2.81 7.38 15.91
C SER A 50 2.86 6.56 14.61
N ILE A 51 1.92 6.85 13.70
CA ILE A 51 1.87 6.29 12.35
C ILE A 51 1.84 7.41 11.30
N LEU A 52 2.60 7.23 10.22
CA LEU A 52 2.52 8.07 9.02
C LEU A 52 1.90 7.28 7.87
N GLU A 53 0.73 7.70 7.40
CA GLU A 53 0.13 7.21 6.15
C GLU A 53 0.67 8.01 4.97
N ILE A 54 1.18 7.30 3.98
CA ILE A 54 1.69 7.88 2.74
C ILE A 54 0.57 7.97 1.71
N GLY A 55 0.23 9.21 1.30
CA GLY A 55 -0.94 9.47 0.48
C GLY A 55 -2.23 9.21 1.24
N THR A 56 -2.92 10.25 1.67
CA THR A 56 -4.11 10.05 2.51
C THR A 56 -5.29 9.42 1.74
N SER A 57 -5.79 8.31 2.27
CA SER A 57 -7.00 7.65 1.78
C SER A 57 -8.30 8.26 2.34
N HIS A 58 -8.23 9.19 3.28
CA HIS A 58 -9.29 9.66 4.17
C HIS A 58 -9.93 8.53 5.00
N LEU A 59 -10.18 7.37 4.42
CA LEU A 59 -10.84 6.25 5.10
C LEU A 59 -9.98 5.65 6.21
N ILE A 60 -8.71 5.38 5.94
CA ILE A 60 -7.82 4.72 6.92
C ILE A 60 -7.63 5.57 8.17
N PRO A 61 -7.30 6.87 8.09
CA PRO A 61 -7.16 7.70 9.28
C PRO A 61 -8.44 7.82 10.10
N LEU A 62 -9.63 7.89 9.45
CA LEU A 62 -10.92 7.90 10.15
C LEU A 62 -11.23 6.55 10.80
N ALA A 63 -10.86 5.44 10.16
CA ALA A 63 -11.00 4.12 10.75
C ALA A 63 -10.06 3.92 11.94
N LEU A 64 -8.81 4.38 11.84
CA LEU A 64 -7.83 4.31 12.93
C LEU A 64 -8.25 5.11 14.15
N GLU A 65 -8.86 6.28 13.97
CA GLU A 65 -9.44 7.07 15.07
C GLU A 65 -10.42 6.27 15.91
N ARG A 66 -11.20 5.40 15.29
CA ARG A 66 -12.22 4.59 15.96
C ARG A 66 -11.66 3.32 16.56
N LEU A 67 -10.75 2.66 15.82
CA LEU A 67 -10.20 1.36 16.20
C LEU A 67 -9.03 1.49 17.18
N LEU A 68 -8.28 2.58 17.11
CA LEU A 68 -7.04 2.83 17.87
C LEU A 68 -6.94 4.32 18.24
N PRO A 69 -7.83 4.84 19.10
CA PRO A 69 -7.90 6.28 19.43
C PRO A 69 -6.62 6.85 20.07
N GLU A 70 -5.77 6.00 20.64
CA GLU A 70 -4.49 6.40 21.23
C GLU A 70 -3.34 6.48 20.22
N LEU A 71 -3.58 6.11 18.95
CA LEU A 71 -2.58 6.16 17.89
C LEU A 71 -2.53 7.57 17.29
N GLU A 72 -1.36 8.20 17.30
CA GLU A 72 -1.16 9.51 16.69
C GLU A 72 -0.98 9.34 15.17
N VAL A 73 -1.93 9.86 14.38
CA VAL A 73 -1.99 9.64 12.94
C VAL A 73 -1.54 10.89 12.20
N PHE A 74 -0.53 10.73 11.37
CA PHE A 74 -0.03 11.72 10.41
C PHE A 74 -0.30 11.21 8.99
N VAL A 75 -0.44 12.13 8.04
CA VAL A 75 -0.64 11.79 6.63
C VAL A 75 0.28 12.61 5.72
N THR A 76 0.51 12.12 4.51
CA THR A 76 1.06 12.96 3.44
C THR A 76 0.01 13.24 2.38
N ASP A 77 0.15 14.38 1.68
CA ASP A 77 -0.69 14.76 0.55
C ASP A 77 0.18 15.41 -0.53
N PHE A 78 -0.27 15.37 -1.77
CA PHE A 78 0.43 15.94 -2.94
C PHE A 78 -0.04 17.36 -3.29
N ASP A 79 -0.86 18.01 -2.47
CA ASP A 79 -1.28 19.40 -2.67
C ASP A 79 -0.13 20.38 -2.35
N LEU A 80 0.69 20.67 -3.36
CA LEU A 80 1.90 21.51 -3.20
C LEU A 80 1.62 23.02 -3.18
N ASP A 81 0.37 23.44 -3.42
CA ASP A 81 -0.01 24.86 -3.42
C ASP A 81 -0.19 25.43 -1.99
N LYS A 82 -0.04 24.62 -0.96
CA LYS A 82 -0.23 24.96 0.44
C LYS A 82 1.08 24.82 1.24
N GLU A 83 1.01 25.26 2.50
CA GLU A 83 2.14 25.10 3.43
C GLU A 83 2.56 23.61 3.53
N THR A 84 3.87 23.38 3.57
CA THR A 84 4.46 22.03 3.60
C THR A 84 3.97 21.20 4.79
N ILE A 85 3.79 21.82 5.96
CA ILE A 85 3.22 21.18 7.16
C ILE A 85 2.01 21.98 7.61
N GLY A 86 0.95 21.27 7.96
CA GLY A 86 -0.25 21.90 8.51
C GLY A 86 -1.31 20.87 8.82
N ASP A 87 -2.40 21.31 9.37
CA ASP A 87 -3.54 20.45 9.64
C ASP A 87 -4.50 20.42 8.44
N ILE A 88 -5.04 19.27 8.17
CA ILE A 88 -6.16 19.12 7.23
C ILE A 88 -7.36 18.49 7.91
N THR A 89 -8.55 18.83 7.45
CA THR A 89 -9.76 18.12 7.84
C THR A 89 -10.05 17.05 6.79
N ILE A 90 -9.91 15.80 7.17
CA ILE A 90 -10.39 14.66 6.38
C ILE A 90 -11.84 14.38 6.73
N SER A 91 -12.64 14.04 5.73
CA SER A 91 -14.08 13.80 5.93
C SER A 91 -14.58 12.68 5.01
N LEU A 92 -15.46 11.84 5.54
CA LEU A 92 -16.11 10.76 4.81
C LEU A 92 -17.45 10.43 5.46
N ASN A 93 -18.52 10.36 4.67
CA ASN A 93 -19.86 9.98 5.12
C ASN A 93 -20.33 10.70 6.42
N GLY A 94 -20.10 12.01 6.52
CA GLY A 94 -20.50 12.83 7.67
C GLY A 94 -19.57 12.71 8.90
N PHE A 95 -18.53 11.89 8.84
CA PHE A 95 -17.48 11.85 9.85
C PHE A 95 -16.30 12.72 9.41
N SER A 96 -15.68 13.39 10.36
CA SER A 96 -14.53 14.24 10.09
C SER A 96 -13.52 14.19 11.23
N LYS A 97 -12.25 14.36 10.88
CA LYS A 97 -11.12 14.47 11.80
C LYS A 97 -10.11 15.47 11.27
N VAL A 98 -9.50 16.21 12.17
CA VAL A 98 -8.29 17.00 11.88
C VAL A 98 -7.08 16.10 12.05
N VAL A 99 -6.20 16.06 11.04
CA VAL A 99 -4.96 15.27 11.06
C VAL A 99 -3.78 16.14 10.64
N HIS A 100 -2.60 15.83 11.16
CA HIS A 100 -1.36 16.47 10.73
C HIS A 100 -0.96 15.97 9.34
N CYS A 101 -0.78 16.90 8.42
CA CYS A 101 -0.48 16.62 7.02
C CYS A 101 0.84 17.25 6.58
N ALA A 102 1.68 16.46 5.95
CA ALA A 102 2.83 16.94 5.19
C ALA A 102 2.50 16.93 3.70
N ARG A 103 2.60 18.10 3.05
CA ARG A 103 2.39 18.26 1.61
C ARG A 103 3.71 18.24 0.90
N VAL A 104 3.99 17.16 0.19
CA VAL A 104 5.30 16.90 -0.42
C VAL A 104 5.14 16.11 -1.72
N ASN A 105 6.01 16.35 -2.67
CA ASN A 105 6.26 15.38 -3.73
C ASN A 105 7.23 14.32 -3.21
N ILE A 106 6.70 13.18 -2.80
CA ILE A 106 7.45 12.12 -2.14
C ILE A 106 8.58 11.51 -2.99
N GLU A 107 8.61 11.77 -4.29
CA GLU A 107 9.70 11.35 -5.18
C GLU A 107 10.89 12.33 -5.20
N ASN A 108 10.70 13.57 -4.75
CA ASN A 108 11.70 14.63 -4.91
C ASN A 108 11.98 15.39 -3.62
N ASP A 109 10.97 15.52 -2.75
CA ASP A 109 11.06 16.34 -1.55
C ASP A 109 11.33 15.48 -0.31
N PRO A 110 12.22 15.91 0.58
CA PRO A 110 12.38 15.23 1.85
C PRO A 110 11.10 15.36 2.68
N LEU A 111 10.74 14.29 3.36
CA LEU A 111 9.66 14.34 4.35
C LEU A 111 10.03 15.33 5.46
N PRO A 112 9.16 16.29 5.83
CA PRO A 112 9.47 17.37 6.78
C PRO A 112 9.40 16.89 8.25
N PHE A 113 9.91 15.69 8.49
CA PHE A 113 10.00 15.06 9.80
C PHE A 113 11.43 14.67 10.11
N SER A 114 11.77 14.68 11.40
CA SER A 114 13.09 14.25 11.87
C SER A 114 13.32 12.76 11.65
N ASP A 115 14.58 12.34 11.64
CA ASP A 115 14.95 10.94 11.60
C ASP A 115 14.33 10.18 12.78
N GLY A 116 13.74 9.03 12.51
CA GLY A 116 13.15 8.18 13.54
C GLY A 116 11.94 8.80 14.24
N SER A 117 11.08 9.51 13.54
CA SER A 117 9.86 10.12 14.09
C SER A 117 8.72 9.12 14.32
N PHE A 118 8.61 8.10 13.47
CA PHE A 118 7.43 7.24 13.46
C PHE A 118 7.69 5.81 13.92
N ASP A 119 6.76 5.27 14.71
CA ASP A 119 6.74 3.87 15.10
C ASP A 119 6.28 2.98 13.95
N TYR A 120 5.32 3.50 13.15
CA TYR A 120 4.73 2.82 12.00
C TYR A 120 4.70 3.71 10.76
N ILE A 121 4.93 3.10 9.60
CA ILE A 121 4.64 3.67 8.28
C ILE A 121 3.59 2.81 7.60
N LEU A 122 2.56 3.44 7.05
CA LEU A 122 1.59 2.83 6.16
C LEU A 122 1.77 3.40 4.75
N CYS A 123 2.27 2.60 3.83
CA CYS A 123 2.42 2.92 2.41
C CYS A 123 1.52 1.98 1.60
N SER A 124 0.27 2.39 1.39
CA SER A 124 -0.75 1.55 0.77
C SER A 124 -1.09 2.04 -0.62
N GLU A 125 -0.75 1.27 -1.66
CA GLU A 125 -1.01 1.58 -3.07
C GLU A 125 -0.42 2.93 -3.49
N VAL A 126 0.85 3.11 -3.21
CA VAL A 126 1.61 4.33 -3.56
C VAL A 126 2.82 3.99 -4.41
N LEU A 127 3.51 2.88 -4.09
CA LEU A 127 4.78 2.52 -4.71
C LEU A 127 4.70 2.36 -6.23
N GLU A 128 3.59 1.84 -6.76
CA GLU A 128 3.33 1.66 -8.18
C GLU A 128 3.13 2.97 -8.95
N HIS A 129 2.83 4.06 -8.25
CA HIS A 129 2.62 5.38 -8.84
C HIS A 129 3.91 6.18 -9.02
N MET A 130 5.02 5.72 -8.45
CA MET A 130 6.30 6.41 -8.60
C MET A 130 6.75 6.43 -10.06
N GLU A 131 7.00 7.63 -10.57
CA GLU A 131 7.32 7.85 -11.98
C GLU A 131 8.83 7.87 -12.23
N VAL A 132 9.60 8.37 -11.28
CA VAL A 132 11.01 8.66 -11.45
C VAL A 132 11.89 7.81 -10.55
N ASP A 133 11.64 7.78 -9.25
CA ASP A 133 12.57 7.22 -8.28
C ASP A 133 11.89 6.63 -7.03
N PRO A 134 11.38 5.40 -7.10
CA PRO A 134 10.74 4.76 -5.95
C PRO A 134 11.68 4.56 -4.76
N MET A 135 13.00 4.43 -5.01
CA MET A 135 13.96 4.25 -3.94
C MET A 135 14.26 5.54 -3.18
N TYR A 136 14.00 6.74 -3.76
CA TYR A 136 14.03 7.98 -3.00
C TYR A 136 12.95 7.97 -1.92
N MET A 137 11.70 7.67 -2.30
CA MET A 137 10.60 7.52 -1.36
C MET A 137 10.94 6.50 -0.25
N LEU A 138 11.35 5.30 -0.62
CA LEU A 138 11.66 4.25 0.36
C LEU A 138 12.82 4.62 1.28
N ALA A 139 13.81 5.38 0.81
CA ALA A 139 14.90 5.91 1.63
C ALA A 139 14.38 6.93 2.66
N GLU A 140 13.49 7.83 2.26
CA GLU A 140 12.86 8.78 3.17
C GLU A 140 11.97 8.08 4.20
N LEU A 141 11.19 7.06 3.77
CA LEU A 141 10.42 6.23 4.71
C LEU A 141 11.35 5.53 5.71
N ASN A 142 12.49 5.00 5.27
CA ASN A 142 13.47 4.45 6.19
C ASN A 142 14.00 5.52 7.15
N ARG A 143 14.36 6.70 6.66
CA ARG A 143 14.91 7.77 7.48
C ARG A 143 13.96 8.15 8.62
N VAL A 144 12.68 8.39 8.32
CA VAL A 144 11.69 8.84 9.31
C VAL A 144 11.16 7.71 10.21
N THR A 145 11.38 6.44 9.85
CA THR A 145 11.01 5.29 10.68
C THR A 145 11.99 5.15 11.85
N LYS A 146 11.47 4.97 13.07
CA LYS A 146 12.27 4.64 14.26
C LYS A 146 13.07 3.36 14.07
N GLN A 147 14.17 3.22 14.83
CA GLN A 147 14.90 1.95 14.85
C GLN A 147 13.97 0.83 15.34
N SER A 148 13.89 -0.26 14.59
CA SER A 148 12.91 -1.36 14.76
C SER A 148 11.45 -0.95 14.56
N GLY A 149 11.16 0.25 14.04
CA GLY A 149 9.83 0.64 13.60
C GLY A 149 9.35 -0.22 12.44
N THR A 150 8.05 -0.22 12.21
CA THR A 150 7.38 -1.14 11.27
C THR A 150 6.82 -0.39 10.07
N MET A 151 7.04 -0.93 8.88
CA MET A 151 6.38 -0.50 7.66
C MET A 151 5.37 -1.58 7.21
N LEU A 152 4.12 -1.17 7.02
CA LEU A 152 3.13 -1.92 6.24
C LEU A 152 3.07 -1.29 4.84
N LEU A 153 3.41 -2.08 3.83
CA LEU A 153 3.35 -1.66 2.43
C LEU A 153 2.43 -2.59 1.66
N THR A 154 1.53 -2.01 0.84
CA THR A 154 0.75 -2.76 -0.14
C THR A 154 0.93 -2.19 -1.53
N THR A 155 0.86 -3.05 -2.56
CA THR A 155 0.95 -2.66 -3.97
C THR A 155 0.36 -3.77 -4.84
N PRO A 156 -0.16 -3.47 -6.05
CA PRO A 156 -0.65 -4.49 -6.97
C PRO A 156 0.42 -5.52 -7.33
N ASN A 157 -0.03 -6.74 -7.59
CA ASN A 157 0.84 -7.85 -7.98
C ASN A 157 0.85 -8.07 -9.50
N ALA A 158 1.93 -7.69 -10.16
CA ALA A 158 2.13 -7.92 -11.60
C ALA A 158 2.10 -9.41 -12.00
N ALA A 159 2.34 -10.33 -11.07
CA ALA A 159 2.35 -11.77 -11.28
C ALA A 159 1.09 -12.47 -10.72
N SER A 160 -0.01 -11.76 -10.61
CA SER A 160 -1.28 -12.29 -10.11
C SER A 160 -1.91 -13.32 -11.06
N THR A 161 -2.86 -14.10 -10.53
CA THR A 161 -3.73 -14.98 -11.35
C THR A 161 -4.35 -14.22 -12.52
N TRP A 162 -4.81 -12.99 -12.30
CA TRP A 162 -5.36 -12.11 -13.32
C TRP A 162 -4.35 -11.79 -14.41
N SER A 163 -3.15 -11.35 -14.04
CA SER A 163 -2.08 -11.01 -14.98
C SER A 163 -1.69 -12.20 -15.84
N ILE A 164 -1.46 -13.37 -15.23
CA ILE A 164 -1.12 -14.59 -15.94
C ILE A 164 -2.23 -14.99 -16.93
N THR A 165 -3.48 -14.95 -16.49
CA THR A 165 -4.63 -15.31 -17.33
C THR A 165 -4.78 -14.37 -18.54
N LYS A 166 -4.52 -13.06 -18.37
CA LYS A 166 -4.52 -12.10 -19.47
C LYS A 166 -3.38 -12.36 -20.46
N ILE A 167 -2.15 -12.57 -19.96
CA ILE A 167 -0.99 -12.90 -20.82
C ILE A 167 -1.27 -14.13 -21.66
N LEU A 168 -1.84 -15.20 -21.08
CA LEU A 168 -2.20 -16.43 -21.82
C LEU A 168 -3.23 -16.20 -22.92
N ARG A 169 -3.96 -15.09 -22.88
CA ARG A 169 -4.93 -14.66 -23.89
C ARG A 169 -4.42 -13.59 -24.84
N GLY A 170 -3.14 -13.19 -24.72
CA GLY A 170 -2.52 -12.14 -25.52
C GLY A 170 -3.02 -10.73 -25.17
N ILE A 171 -3.45 -10.51 -23.92
CA ILE A 171 -3.92 -9.23 -23.40
C ILE A 171 -2.88 -8.70 -22.39
N GLU A 172 -2.72 -7.39 -22.33
CA GLU A 172 -1.84 -6.73 -21.35
C GLU A 172 -2.20 -7.17 -19.92
N PRO A 173 -1.19 -7.54 -19.10
CA PRO A 173 -1.44 -8.23 -17.83
C PRO A 173 -2.02 -7.34 -16.74
N TYR A 174 -1.68 -6.05 -16.70
CA TYR A 174 -1.98 -5.16 -15.59
C TYR A 174 -2.43 -3.78 -16.07
N PHE A 175 -2.63 -2.85 -15.15
CA PHE A 175 -3.16 -1.50 -15.41
C PHE A 175 -2.07 -0.44 -15.63
N TYR A 176 -0.80 -0.80 -15.53
CA TYR A 176 0.27 0.19 -15.68
C TYR A 176 0.22 0.87 -17.05
N MET A 177 0.62 2.13 -17.08
CA MET A 177 0.65 2.97 -18.29
C MET A 177 -0.72 3.19 -18.95
N GLN A 178 -1.83 2.90 -18.30
CA GLN A 178 -3.14 3.30 -18.83
C GLN A 178 -3.32 4.82 -18.75
N TYR A 179 -3.72 5.40 -19.86
CA TYR A 179 -4.02 6.84 -19.90
C TYR A 179 -5.38 7.12 -19.25
N ARG A 180 -5.43 8.18 -18.43
CA ARG A 180 -6.65 8.59 -17.76
C ARG A 180 -7.43 9.63 -18.59
N HIS A 181 -8.76 9.51 -18.63
CA HIS A 181 -9.64 10.45 -19.33
C HIS A 181 -9.55 11.88 -18.79
N ASP A 182 -9.35 12.04 -17.49
CA ASP A 182 -9.20 13.32 -16.79
C ASP A 182 -7.81 13.95 -16.97
N ARG A 183 -6.94 13.31 -17.76
CA ARG A 183 -5.54 13.69 -17.97
C ARG A 183 -4.71 13.73 -16.68
N SER A 184 -5.17 13.07 -15.64
CA SER A 184 -4.42 12.93 -14.39
C SER A 184 -3.12 12.16 -14.63
N PRO A 185 -1.99 12.57 -14.04
CA PRO A 185 -0.74 11.82 -14.08
C PRO A 185 -0.81 10.56 -13.20
N TYR A 186 -1.80 10.45 -12.33
CA TYR A 186 -1.93 9.31 -11.41
C TYR A 186 -2.30 8.03 -12.16
N ARG A 187 -1.30 7.22 -12.45
CA ARG A 187 -1.39 5.91 -13.10
C ARG A 187 -0.36 4.99 -12.50
N HIS A 188 -0.52 3.68 -12.71
CA HIS A 188 0.53 2.74 -12.35
C HIS A 188 1.68 2.89 -13.36
N ASN A 189 2.82 3.36 -12.89
CA ASN A 189 4.03 3.49 -13.71
C ASN A 189 4.85 2.21 -13.69
N TYR A 190 4.84 1.49 -12.57
CA TYR A 190 5.52 0.20 -12.42
C TYR A 190 4.78 -0.71 -11.45
N GLU A 191 4.24 -1.83 -11.91
CA GLU A 191 3.65 -2.84 -11.03
C GLU A 191 4.69 -3.90 -10.63
N TYR A 192 4.74 -4.19 -9.35
CA TYR A 192 5.74 -5.07 -8.75
C TYR A 192 5.28 -6.52 -8.74
N SER A 193 6.21 -7.46 -8.91
CA SER A 193 6.04 -8.83 -8.45
C SER A 193 6.50 -8.94 -6.99
N ILE A 194 6.12 -10.01 -6.30
CA ILE A 194 6.63 -10.27 -4.94
C ILE A 194 8.17 -10.31 -4.91
N HIS A 195 8.80 -10.77 -5.99
CA HIS A 195 10.25 -10.84 -6.12
C HIS A 195 10.89 -9.45 -6.17
N SER A 196 10.40 -8.54 -7.03
CA SER A 196 10.93 -7.18 -7.12
C SER A 196 10.59 -6.35 -5.87
N ALA A 197 9.37 -6.47 -5.33
CA ALA A 197 8.98 -5.79 -4.10
C ALA A 197 9.87 -6.17 -2.92
N MET A 198 10.15 -7.47 -2.73
CA MET A 198 11.05 -7.94 -1.67
C MET A 198 12.46 -7.36 -1.81
N GLN A 199 13.00 -7.25 -3.03
CA GLN A 199 14.34 -6.73 -3.26
C GLN A 199 14.42 -5.23 -2.96
N VAL A 200 13.46 -4.42 -3.41
CA VAL A 200 13.48 -2.98 -3.14
C VAL A 200 13.27 -2.66 -1.65
N ILE A 201 12.42 -3.42 -0.96
CA ILE A 201 12.21 -3.28 0.48
C ILE A 201 13.49 -3.60 1.26
N LYS A 202 14.19 -4.69 0.91
CA LYS A 202 15.48 -5.03 1.51
C LYS A 202 16.57 -4.00 1.17
N ALA A 203 16.64 -3.55 -0.08
CA ALA A 203 17.56 -2.51 -0.50
C ALA A 203 17.35 -1.20 0.29
N ALA A 204 16.12 -0.88 0.65
CA ALA A 204 15.77 0.25 1.51
C ALA A 204 16.10 0.05 3.01
N GLY A 205 16.64 -1.11 3.41
CA GLY A 205 17.04 -1.38 4.79
C GLY A 205 15.95 -1.97 5.70
N PHE A 206 14.85 -2.40 5.13
CA PHE A 206 13.78 -3.11 5.83
C PHE A 206 13.88 -4.62 5.60
N ASP A 207 13.40 -5.41 6.57
CA ASP A 207 13.27 -6.87 6.43
C ASP A 207 12.05 -7.37 7.20
N GLY A 208 11.38 -8.37 6.63
CA GLY A 208 10.16 -8.90 7.23
C GLY A 208 9.46 -9.94 6.37
N THR A 209 8.14 -9.99 6.49
CA THR A 209 7.28 -10.94 5.79
C THR A 209 6.60 -10.27 4.61
N ILE A 210 6.57 -10.95 3.47
CA ILE A 210 5.87 -10.52 2.25
C ILE A 210 5.02 -11.68 1.74
N TRP A 211 3.78 -11.38 1.35
CA TRP A 211 2.83 -12.36 0.82
C TRP A 211 1.84 -11.71 -0.15
N THR A 212 0.97 -12.49 -0.76
CA THR A 212 -0.08 -11.99 -1.66
C THR A 212 -1.45 -12.44 -1.20
N GLU A 213 -2.46 -11.62 -1.45
CA GLU A 213 -3.86 -11.92 -1.18
C GLU A 213 -4.76 -11.49 -2.35
N ASP A 214 -5.93 -12.10 -2.46
CA ASP A 214 -6.96 -11.72 -3.42
C ASP A 214 -7.89 -10.69 -2.77
N CYS A 215 -7.76 -9.41 -3.17
CA CYS A 215 -8.44 -8.28 -2.56
C CYS A 215 -9.58 -7.71 -3.42
N PHE A 216 -9.62 -7.98 -4.72
CA PHE A 216 -10.62 -7.42 -5.63
C PHE A 216 -11.69 -8.42 -6.01
N GLU A 217 -11.40 -9.39 -6.85
CA GLU A 217 -12.34 -10.39 -7.30
C GLU A 217 -11.87 -11.80 -6.97
N GLU A 218 -12.80 -12.75 -6.92
CA GLU A 218 -12.41 -14.16 -6.81
C GLU A 218 -11.72 -14.61 -8.10
N PRO A 219 -10.44 -15.03 -8.02
CA PRO A 219 -9.71 -15.41 -9.23
C PRO A 219 -10.19 -16.71 -9.81
N ASN A 220 -10.18 -16.82 -11.14
CA ASN A 220 -10.42 -18.08 -11.84
C ASN A 220 -9.09 -18.84 -11.98
N TYR A 221 -8.88 -19.84 -11.14
CA TYR A 221 -7.67 -20.66 -11.13
C TYR A 221 -7.60 -21.72 -12.24
N THR A 222 -8.56 -21.81 -13.15
CA THR A 222 -8.61 -22.89 -14.18
C THR A 222 -7.33 -22.95 -15.00
N ASP A 223 -6.85 -21.83 -15.51
CA ASP A 223 -5.63 -21.80 -16.34
C ASP A 223 -4.38 -22.01 -15.50
N ILE A 224 -4.36 -21.52 -14.26
CA ILE A 224 -3.28 -21.76 -13.30
C ILE A 224 -3.14 -23.26 -13.00
N HIS A 225 -4.23 -23.95 -12.72
CA HIS A 225 -4.20 -25.39 -12.46
C HIS A 225 -3.70 -26.21 -13.67
N LYS A 226 -4.04 -25.77 -14.90
CA LYS A 226 -3.49 -26.40 -16.12
C LYS A 226 -1.97 -26.23 -16.22
N LEU A 227 -1.46 -25.04 -15.95
CA LEU A 227 -0.03 -24.77 -15.96
C LEU A 227 0.70 -25.57 -14.87
N GLN A 228 0.15 -25.63 -13.67
CA GLN A 228 0.70 -26.41 -12.57
C GLN A 228 0.74 -27.90 -12.90
N ALA A 229 -0.30 -28.41 -13.57
CA ALA A 229 -0.38 -29.83 -14.00
C ALA A 229 0.72 -30.22 -14.99
N ILE A 230 1.28 -29.28 -15.75
CA ILE A 230 2.41 -29.51 -16.67
C ILE A 230 3.76 -29.03 -16.10
N GLY A 231 3.84 -28.77 -14.78
CA GLY A 231 5.07 -28.59 -14.03
C GLY A 231 5.46 -27.13 -13.69
N TYR A 232 4.64 -26.14 -14.03
CA TYR A 232 4.94 -24.75 -13.61
C TYR A 232 4.76 -24.58 -12.10
N GLN A 233 5.76 -23.98 -11.45
CA GLN A 233 5.76 -23.65 -10.03
C GLN A 233 5.18 -22.24 -9.84
N LEU A 234 3.86 -22.11 -9.75
CA LEU A 234 3.16 -20.84 -9.62
C LEU A 234 2.73 -20.61 -8.17
N ASN A 235 3.34 -19.64 -7.52
CA ASN A 235 3.09 -19.25 -6.14
C ASN A 235 2.83 -17.74 -6.06
N HIS A 236 2.28 -17.26 -4.94
CA HIS A 236 2.04 -15.84 -4.69
C HIS A 236 1.19 -15.17 -5.78
N LEU A 237 0.02 -15.76 -6.03
CA LEU A 237 -0.85 -15.42 -7.16
C LEU A 237 -1.97 -14.43 -6.81
N GLY A 238 -2.08 -13.99 -5.57
CA GLY A 238 -3.05 -12.97 -5.17
C GLY A 238 -2.83 -11.65 -5.92
N ASP A 239 -3.89 -10.89 -6.11
CA ASP A 239 -3.86 -9.64 -6.88
C ASP A 239 -3.14 -8.48 -6.19
N ASN A 240 -2.92 -8.58 -4.89
CA ASN A 240 -2.26 -7.56 -4.10
C ASN A 240 -1.12 -8.14 -3.25
N ILE A 241 -0.01 -7.43 -3.17
CA ILE A 241 1.15 -7.74 -2.33
C ILE A 241 0.99 -7.01 -1.00
N PHE A 242 1.20 -7.73 0.09
CA PHE A 242 1.28 -7.21 1.44
C PHE A 242 2.67 -7.43 2.01
N THR A 243 3.18 -6.44 2.71
CA THR A 243 4.47 -6.52 3.40
C THR A 243 4.37 -5.94 4.78
N ILE A 244 4.79 -6.71 5.78
CA ILE A 244 5.14 -6.21 7.11
C ILE A 244 6.65 -6.32 7.24
N ALA A 245 7.33 -5.19 7.33
CA ALA A 245 8.78 -5.14 7.43
C ALA A 245 9.24 -4.17 8.53
N HIS A 246 10.33 -4.52 9.19
CA HIS A 246 10.93 -3.73 10.25
C HIS A 246 12.22 -3.09 9.77
N LYS A 247 12.48 -1.86 10.17
CA LYS A 247 13.76 -1.21 9.89
C LYS A 247 14.89 -1.97 10.59
N LYS A 248 15.84 -2.44 9.80
CA LYS A 248 17.03 -3.18 10.26
C LYS A 248 18.32 -2.37 10.16
N SER A 249 18.40 -1.52 9.13
CA SER A 249 19.58 -0.69 8.85
C SER A 249 19.15 0.59 8.13
N GLY A 250 20.08 1.47 7.83
CA GLY A 250 19.89 2.45 6.76
C GLY A 250 19.79 1.79 5.39
N VAL A 251 19.60 2.58 4.34
CA VAL A 251 19.54 2.12 2.95
C VAL A 251 20.80 1.30 2.61
N ILE A 252 20.59 0.12 2.06
CA ILE A 252 21.68 -0.84 1.70
C ILE A 252 22.10 -0.63 0.24
N ASP A 253 21.11 -0.47 -0.65
CA ASP A 253 21.33 -0.25 -2.08
C ASP A 253 20.35 0.79 -2.57
N ARG A 254 20.87 1.90 -3.11
CA ARG A 254 20.04 3.02 -3.58
C ARG A 254 19.47 2.76 -4.97
N TYR A 255 20.09 1.88 -5.75
CA TYR A 255 19.73 1.59 -7.14
C TYR A 255 19.72 0.07 -7.40
N PRO A 256 18.80 -0.69 -6.76
CA PRO A 256 18.75 -2.13 -6.92
C PRO A 256 18.45 -2.51 -8.38
N LYS A 257 19.28 -3.35 -8.97
CA LYS A 257 19.21 -3.77 -10.39
C LYS A 257 17.88 -4.41 -10.80
N VAL A 258 17.06 -4.79 -9.85
CA VAL A 258 15.74 -5.38 -10.12
C VAL A 258 14.77 -4.38 -10.75
N ILE A 259 14.97 -3.07 -10.52
CA ILE A 259 14.12 -1.99 -11.05
C ILE A 259 14.89 -0.85 -11.71
N TYR A 260 16.21 -0.76 -11.53
CA TYR A 260 17.04 0.24 -12.20
C TYR A 260 17.88 -0.40 -13.28
N ALA A 261 17.91 0.22 -14.45
CA ALA A 261 18.85 -0.10 -15.51
C ALA A 261 20.20 0.62 -15.27
N ASP A 262 21.27 0.05 -15.81
CA ASP A 262 22.62 0.67 -15.79
C ASP A 262 22.67 1.89 -16.71
#